data_ea6894a7c1c4582d3ff83bb614d1d2e4
#
_entry.id   ea6894a7c1c4582d3ff83bb614d1d2e4
#
_cell.length_a   1.000
_cell.length_b   1.000
_cell.length_c   1.000
_cell.angle_alpha   90.00
_cell.angle_beta   90.00
_cell.angle_gamma   90.00
#
_symmetry.space_group_name_H-M   'P 1'
#
loop_
_entity.id
_entity.type
_entity.pdbx_description
1 polymer ?
#
loop_
_entity_poly.entity_id
_entity_poly.type
_entity_poly.pdbx_seq_one_letter_code
_entity_poly.pdbx_strand_id
1 'polypeptide(L)'
;MKYTEKEVLQFVEENDVKFVKLMFCDIFGSLKTISVIAGELPKIFREGLIFDASKLGGFLNVTASDLRLFPDPDTLALLPWRPQHGRVVRFFCHLKYPDGTAFEGDGRFFLKTAIAYAKGKGYNFQIGTSCEFYCFEKDDTDMPTKRPHDYAGYCDAAPVDRGENLRRDICLTLEQMDIFPESSRHETGPGQNEIDFQYSNALKAADNLVTFKNVVKSVADRNGLYATFMPKPIVDNCGSGLHIMLMCMKGTENVFKPQLGGLSKEAERMIAGILKNVGDMTLFLNTTTNSYKRFGSLLAPKYISWSHENYAQLLRAPLADTDENGIILRSADNTCNPYFAMGLLIYACIDGVINKEELPKPFNFNIGSADESELAKLETLPQSLKEAVGRAEKSEFLADRLPEHMLERFIAIEKELIIEYERAADKEQFETARYFYHL
;
A
#
# COMPACT_ATOMS: atom_id res chain seq x y z
N MET A 1 16.80 1.66 14.48
CA MET A 1 18.28 1.75 14.72
C MET A 1 18.87 2.08 13.36
N LYS A 2 19.76 3.05 13.28
CA LYS A 2 20.38 3.39 11.98
C LYS A 2 21.66 2.57 11.85
N TYR A 3 21.72 1.74 10.83
CA TYR A 3 22.95 1.01 10.49
C TYR A 3 23.85 1.88 9.63
N THR A 4 25.14 1.89 9.94
CA THR A 4 26.16 2.43 9.03
C THR A 4 26.54 1.37 7.99
N GLU A 5 27.10 1.80 6.85
CA GLU A 5 27.60 0.87 5.83
C GLU A 5 28.62 -0.12 6.41
N LYS A 6 29.47 0.34 7.34
CA LYS A 6 30.45 -0.50 8.02
C LYS A 6 29.80 -1.61 8.86
N GLU A 7 28.75 -1.28 9.61
CA GLU A 7 28.01 -2.26 10.41
C GLU A 7 27.29 -3.27 9.52
N VAL A 8 26.74 -2.82 8.39
CA VAL A 8 26.15 -3.71 7.38
C VAL A 8 27.20 -4.69 6.82
N LEU A 9 28.38 -4.21 6.43
CA LEU A 9 29.43 -5.07 5.88
C LEU A 9 29.92 -6.09 6.92
N GLN A 10 30.07 -5.68 8.17
CA GLN A 10 30.38 -6.58 9.28
C GLN A 10 29.28 -7.64 9.46
N PHE A 11 28.00 -7.24 9.47
CA PHE A 11 26.87 -8.16 9.56
C PHE A 11 26.87 -9.19 8.43
N VAL A 12 27.14 -8.76 7.21
CA VAL A 12 27.19 -9.63 6.01
C VAL A 12 28.28 -10.70 6.16
N GLU A 13 29.46 -10.33 6.68
CA GLU A 13 30.55 -11.26 6.92
C GLU A 13 30.24 -12.24 8.05
N GLU A 14 29.82 -11.75 9.23
CA GLU A 14 29.53 -12.54 10.42
C GLU A 14 28.37 -13.54 10.22
N ASN A 15 27.43 -13.24 9.32
CA ASN A 15 26.24 -14.06 9.07
C ASN A 15 26.33 -14.95 7.83
N ASP A 16 27.51 -15.17 7.24
CA ASP A 16 27.71 -15.97 6.02
C ASP A 16 26.75 -15.59 4.87
N VAL A 17 26.53 -14.29 4.68
CA VAL A 17 25.69 -13.79 3.58
C VAL A 17 26.44 -13.95 2.26
N LYS A 18 25.83 -14.62 1.29
CA LYS A 18 26.40 -14.81 -0.06
C LYS A 18 25.71 -13.99 -1.14
N PHE A 19 24.42 -13.70 -0.96
CA PHE A 19 23.62 -12.94 -1.92
C PHE A 19 22.93 -11.77 -1.26
N VAL A 20 22.88 -10.66 -1.98
CA VAL A 20 22.17 -9.43 -1.59
C VAL A 20 21.12 -9.15 -2.63
N LYS A 21 19.87 -8.96 -2.19
CA LYS A 21 18.79 -8.50 -3.04
C LYS A 21 18.62 -6.99 -2.91
N LEU A 22 18.84 -6.29 -4.02
CA LEU A 22 18.59 -4.87 -4.17
C LEU A 22 17.14 -4.71 -4.64
N MET A 23 16.27 -4.25 -3.75
CA MET A 23 14.83 -4.15 -3.97
C MET A 23 14.37 -2.72 -4.13
N PHE A 24 13.41 -2.50 -5.03
CA PHE A 24 12.76 -1.22 -5.26
C PHE A 24 11.37 -1.45 -5.86
N CYS A 25 10.52 -0.45 -5.90
CA CYS A 25 9.22 -0.53 -6.57
C CYS A 25 9.24 0.27 -7.87
N ASP A 26 8.50 -0.21 -8.88
CA ASP A 26 8.11 0.62 -10.02
C ASP A 26 7.03 1.63 -9.61
N ILE A 27 6.60 2.50 -10.53
CA ILE A 27 5.59 3.53 -10.21
C ILE A 27 4.24 2.95 -9.80
N PHE A 28 3.94 1.70 -10.17
CA PHE A 28 2.70 0.99 -9.78
C PHE A 28 2.84 0.22 -8.46
N GLY A 29 3.98 0.30 -7.77
CA GLY A 29 4.21 -0.40 -6.50
C GLY A 29 4.58 -1.87 -6.64
N SER A 30 4.84 -2.36 -7.86
CA SER A 30 5.32 -3.72 -8.07
C SER A 30 6.77 -3.85 -7.60
N LEU A 31 7.04 -4.81 -6.73
CA LEU A 31 8.37 -5.06 -6.20
C LEU A 31 9.30 -5.62 -7.28
N LYS A 32 10.41 -4.97 -7.52
CA LYS A 32 11.51 -5.39 -8.40
C LYS A 32 12.74 -5.71 -7.59
N THR A 33 13.58 -6.61 -8.11
CA THR A 33 14.80 -7.00 -7.43
C THR A 33 15.92 -7.36 -8.40
N ILE A 34 17.13 -6.93 -8.06
CA ILE A 34 18.36 -7.41 -8.69
C ILE A 34 19.19 -8.09 -7.60
N SER A 35 19.66 -9.30 -7.88
CA SER A 35 20.51 -10.06 -6.94
C SER A 35 21.97 -9.88 -7.30
N VAL A 36 22.79 -9.58 -6.30
CA VAL A 36 24.24 -9.43 -6.43
C VAL A 36 24.97 -10.32 -5.42
N ILE A 37 26.23 -10.63 -5.69
CA ILE A 37 27.11 -11.36 -4.76
C ILE A 37 27.51 -10.39 -3.64
N ALA A 38 27.55 -10.87 -2.40
CA ALA A 38 27.86 -10.05 -1.22
C ALA A 38 29.19 -9.27 -1.32
N GLY A 39 30.20 -9.83 -2.00
CA GLY A 39 31.48 -9.17 -2.24
C GLY A 39 31.42 -7.88 -3.08
N GLU A 40 30.35 -7.68 -3.84
CA GLU A 40 30.13 -6.43 -4.63
C GLU A 40 29.54 -5.29 -3.79
N LEU A 41 29.00 -5.59 -2.60
CA LEU A 41 28.26 -4.63 -1.77
C LEU A 41 29.06 -3.35 -1.43
N PRO A 42 30.38 -3.43 -1.08
CA PRO A 42 31.18 -2.23 -0.81
C PRO A 42 31.29 -1.28 -2.01
N LYS A 43 31.34 -1.83 -3.25
CA LYS A 43 31.33 -1.04 -4.47
C LYS A 43 29.96 -0.42 -4.71
N ILE A 44 28.91 -1.18 -4.48
CA ILE A 44 27.52 -0.73 -4.72
C ILE A 44 27.13 0.41 -3.76
N PHE A 45 27.59 0.38 -2.50
CA PHE A 45 27.40 1.51 -1.59
C PHE A 45 28.04 2.80 -2.12
N ARG A 46 29.24 2.72 -2.70
CA ARG A 46 29.96 3.91 -3.21
C ARG A 46 29.41 4.40 -4.54
N GLU A 47 29.12 3.51 -5.48
CA GLU A 47 28.90 3.84 -6.90
C GLU A 47 27.47 3.60 -7.37
N GLY A 48 26.68 2.86 -6.57
CA GLY A 48 25.39 2.32 -6.97
C GLY A 48 25.52 1.18 -7.98
N LEU A 49 24.43 0.45 -8.21
CA LEU A 49 24.33 -0.56 -9.27
C LEU A 49 23.56 0.02 -10.46
N ILE A 50 24.19 0.11 -11.62
CA ILE A 50 23.53 0.58 -12.85
C ILE A 50 22.61 -0.51 -13.40
N PHE A 51 21.43 -0.11 -13.87
CA PHE A 51 20.50 -0.98 -14.58
C PHE A 51 19.70 -0.21 -15.64
N ASP A 52 19.19 -0.94 -16.65
CA ASP A 52 18.33 -0.40 -17.71
C ASP A 52 16.89 -0.23 -17.21
N ALA A 53 16.51 0.99 -16.91
CA ALA A 53 15.18 1.34 -16.41
C ALA A 53 14.12 1.45 -17.54
N SER A 54 14.50 1.40 -18.82
CA SER A 54 13.55 1.44 -19.93
C SER A 54 12.66 0.19 -20.02
N LYS A 55 13.06 -0.89 -19.34
CA LYS A 55 12.29 -2.13 -19.24
C LYS A 55 11.14 -2.06 -18.23
N LEU A 56 11.09 -0.98 -17.44
CA LEU A 56 10.07 -0.77 -16.42
C LEU A 56 9.07 0.27 -16.92
N GLY A 57 7.80 -0.16 -16.99
CA GLY A 57 6.71 0.75 -17.36
C GLY A 57 6.70 2.01 -16.48
N GLY A 58 6.60 3.18 -17.11
CA GLY A 58 6.52 4.45 -16.43
C GLY A 58 7.84 5.03 -15.93
N PHE A 59 8.98 4.32 -16.08
CA PHE A 59 10.28 4.86 -15.68
C PHE A 59 10.87 5.73 -16.79
N LEU A 60 11.83 5.22 -17.56
CA LEU A 60 12.58 5.96 -18.57
C LEU A 60 12.35 5.37 -19.96
N ASN A 61 12.76 6.10 -20.98
CA ASN A 61 12.78 5.59 -22.35
C ASN A 61 14.15 5.04 -22.72
N VAL A 62 14.24 4.34 -23.84
CA VAL A 62 15.46 3.66 -24.30
C VAL A 62 16.63 4.59 -24.65
N THR A 63 16.38 5.90 -24.80
CA THR A 63 17.41 6.87 -25.19
C THR A 63 18.19 7.45 -24.00
N ALA A 64 17.64 7.31 -22.79
CA ALA A 64 18.29 7.75 -21.54
C ALA A 64 17.79 6.87 -20.39
N SER A 65 18.19 5.58 -20.38
CA SER A 65 17.59 4.53 -19.58
C SER A 65 18.32 4.18 -18.30
N ASP A 66 19.54 4.67 -18.11
CA ASP A 66 20.36 4.26 -16.97
C ASP A 66 19.89 4.91 -15.67
N LEU A 67 19.57 4.07 -14.71
CA LEU A 67 19.43 4.44 -13.30
C LEU A 67 20.41 3.64 -12.43
N ARG A 68 20.65 4.14 -11.22
CA ARG A 68 21.49 3.50 -10.22
C ARG A 68 20.70 3.17 -8.96
N LEU A 69 20.88 1.95 -8.45
CA LEU A 69 20.35 1.51 -7.17
C LEU A 69 21.38 1.75 -6.07
N PHE A 70 21.01 2.54 -5.07
CA PHE A 70 21.79 2.73 -3.86
C PHE A 70 21.07 2.08 -2.68
N PRO A 71 21.63 1.01 -2.06
CA PRO A 71 21.01 0.35 -0.92
C PRO A 71 20.86 1.33 0.26
N ASP A 72 19.70 1.29 0.92
CA ASP A 72 19.49 2.00 2.18
C ASP A 72 19.89 1.07 3.34
N PRO A 73 20.99 1.34 4.08
CA PRO A 73 21.50 0.49 5.16
C PRO A 73 20.45 0.21 6.24
N ASP A 74 19.58 1.19 6.53
CA ASP A 74 18.53 1.06 7.55
C ASP A 74 17.47 0.00 7.21
N THR A 75 17.48 -0.52 5.99
CA THR A 75 16.52 -1.52 5.51
C THR A 75 17.08 -2.93 5.41
N LEU A 76 18.28 -3.16 5.91
CA LEU A 76 18.87 -4.50 5.97
C LEU A 76 17.90 -5.49 6.63
N ALA A 77 17.59 -6.58 5.94
CA ALA A 77 16.84 -7.71 6.51
C ALA A 77 17.31 -9.04 5.92
N LEU A 78 17.42 -10.06 6.77
CA LEU A 78 17.56 -11.45 6.33
C LEU A 78 16.24 -11.91 5.70
N LEU A 79 16.33 -12.82 4.72
CA LEU A 79 15.16 -13.49 4.15
C LEU A 79 14.98 -14.87 4.79
N PRO A 80 14.07 -15.05 5.79
CA PRO A 80 14.00 -16.26 6.60
C PRO A 80 13.63 -17.52 5.81
N TRP A 81 12.96 -17.39 4.70
CA TRP A 81 12.57 -18.50 3.82
C TRP A 81 13.68 -18.97 2.88
N ARG A 82 14.86 -18.37 2.96
CA ARG A 82 16.06 -18.79 2.20
C ARG A 82 16.94 -19.72 3.03
N PRO A 83 17.85 -20.51 2.38
CA PRO A 83 18.72 -21.44 3.08
C PRO A 83 19.55 -20.80 4.19
N GLN A 84 19.82 -21.55 5.24
CA GLN A 84 20.65 -21.13 6.38
C GLN A 84 22.14 -20.99 6.00
N HIS A 85 22.63 -21.79 5.05
CA HIS A 85 23.97 -21.68 4.48
C HIS A 85 23.93 -20.81 3.22
N GLY A 86 24.86 -19.86 3.14
CA GLY A 86 24.83 -18.89 2.04
C GLY A 86 23.62 -17.98 2.11
N ARG A 87 23.39 -17.39 3.27
CA ARG A 87 22.23 -16.56 3.57
C ARG A 87 22.01 -15.45 2.55
N VAL A 88 20.77 -15.02 2.44
CA VAL A 88 20.35 -13.94 1.55
C VAL A 88 19.80 -12.79 2.40
N VAL A 89 20.31 -11.59 2.16
CA VAL A 89 19.76 -10.35 2.71
C VAL A 89 19.10 -9.52 1.62
N ARG A 90 18.26 -8.58 2.04
CA ARG A 90 17.69 -7.59 1.12
C ARG A 90 17.92 -6.18 1.65
N PHE A 91 17.95 -5.22 0.71
CA PHE A 91 17.83 -3.79 0.97
C PHE A 91 16.77 -3.20 0.09
N PHE A 92 16.02 -2.23 0.59
CA PHE A 92 15.37 -1.27 -0.28
C PHE A 92 16.38 -0.26 -0.77
N CYS A 93 16.25 0.15 -2.04
CA CYS A 93 17.19 1.03 -2.69
C CYS A 93 16.56 2.39 -2.99
N HIS A 94 17.39 3.43 -2.99
CA HIS A 94 17.10 4.70 -3.61
C HIS A 94 17.47 4.63 -5.09
N LEU A 95 16.63 5.19 -5.94
CA LEU A 95 16.91 5.32 -7.38
C LEU A 95 17.47 6.70 -7.66
N LYS A 96 18.59 6.72 -8.39
CA LYS A 96 19.26 7.95 -8.80
C LYS A 96 19.66 7.90 -10.26
N TYR A 97 19.71 9.07 -10.89
CA TYR A 97 20.35 9.25 -12.16
C TYR A 97 21.88 9.02 -12.09
N PRO A 98 22.57 8.81 -13.24
CA PRO A 98 24.02 8.65 -13.25
C PRO A 98 24.81 9.82 -12.65
N ASP A 99 24.26 11.03 -12.66
CA ASP A 99 24.83 12.24 -12.06
C ASP A 99 24.65 12.34 -10.55
N GLY A 100 23.92 11.37 -9.94
CA GLY A 100 23.66 11.31 -8.51
C GLY A 100 22.38 12.02 -8.03
N THR A 101 21.67 12.70 -8.92
CA THR A 101 20.37 13.31 -8.60
C THR A 101 19.31 12.24 -8.35
N ALA A 102 18.34 12.50 -7.47
CA ALA A 102 17.27 11.56 -7.18
C ALA A 102 16.35 11.42 -8.41
N PHE A 103 15.93 10.17 -8.68
CA PHE A 103 14.96 9.90 -9.72
C PHE A 103 13.54 10.23 -9.20
N GLU A 104 12.82 11.07 -9.92
CA GLU A 104 11.50 11.56 -9.52
C GLU A 104 10.41 10.49 -9.52
N GLY A 105 10.59 9.40 -10.28
CA GLY A 105 9.70 8.22 -10.26
C GLY A 105 9.94 7.27 -9.09
N ASP A 106 10.93 7.56 -8.21
CA ASP A 106 11.16 6.80 -6.98
C ASP A 106 10.08 7.14 -5.94
N GLY A 107 9.07 6.26 -5.80
CA GLY A 107 8.02 6.42 -4.80
C GLY A 107 8.56 6.55 -3.38
N ARG A 108 9.66 5.86 -3.06
CA ARG A 108 10.31 5.95 -1.75
C ARG A 108 10.89 7.35 -1.50
N PHE A 109 11.47 7.98 -2.51
CA PHE A 109 11.92 9.36 -2.44
C PHE A 109 10.74 10.33 -2.30
N PHE A 110 9.65 10.11 -3.05
CA PHE A 110 8.43 10.91 -2.92
C PHE A 110 7.88 10.89 -1.48
N LEU A 111 7.74 9.72 -0.86
CA LEU A 111 7.26 9.62 0.52
C LEU A 111 8.20 10.31 1.51
N LYS A 112 9.52 10.19 1.34
CA LYS A 112 10.51 10.92 2.16
C LYS A 112 10.31 12.44 2.06
N THR A 113 10.00 12.93 0.87
CA THR A 113 9.73 14.37 0.63
C THR A 113 8.44 14.79 1.33
N ALA A 114 7.36 14.00 1.26
CA ALA A 114 6.11 14.26 1.97
C ALA A 114 6.30 14.28 3.50
N ILE A 115 7.06 13.32 4.04
CA ILE A 115 7.42 13.29 5.47
C ILE A 115 8.22 14.52 5.86
N ALA A 116 9.21 14.93 5.07
CA ALA A 116 10.01 16.13 5.34
C ALA A 116 9.15 17.41 5.29
N TYR A 117 8.21 17.50 4.35
CA TYR A 117 7.26 18.60 4.27
C TYR A 117 6.39 18.69 5.53
N ALA A 118 5.81 17.59 5.99
CA ALA A 118 5.02 17.56 7.22
C ALA A 118 5.84 17.92 8.45
N LYS A 119 7.06 17.39 8.57
CA LYS A 119 8.01 17.76 9.67
C LYS A 119 8.36 19.22 9.66
N GLY A 120 8.56 19.83 8.49
CA GLY A 120 8.79 21.28 8.34
C GLY A 120 7.61 22.14 8.84
N LYS A 121 6.40 21.56 8.95
CA LYS A 121 5.20 22.18 9.54
C LYS A 121 4.96 21.78 10.99
N GLY A 122 5.85 20.98 11.59
CA GLY A 122 5.78 20.54 12.98
C GLY A 122 4.98 19.23 13.20
N TYR A 123 4.64 18.50 12.14
CA TYR A 123 3.86 17.26 12.21
C TYR A 123 4.69 16.02 11.88
N ASN A 124 4.46 14.93 12.60
CA ASN A 124 5.12 13.66 12.39
C ASN A 124 4.08 12.54 12.30
N PHE A 125 3.99 11.89 11.13
CA PHE A 125 3.03 10.83 10.88
C PHE A 125 3.60 9.46 11.21
N GLN A 126 2.76 8.65 11.85
CA GLN A 126 2.92 7.20 11.98
C GLN A 126 1.75 6.54 11.25
N ILE A 127 2.04 5.43 10.59
CA ILE A 127 1.06 4.71 9.77
C ILE A 127 1.02 3.26 10.19
N GLY A 128 -0.20 2.76 10.42
CA GLY A 128 -0.54 1.35 10.51
C GLY A 128 -1.33 0.93 9.29
N THR A 129 -1.38 -0.35 9.00
CA THR A 129 -2.15 -0.89 7.89
C THR A 129 -2.88 -2.16 8.29
N SER A 130 -4.07 -2.37 7.72
CA SER A 130 -4.83 -3.61 7.77
C SER A 130 -4.98 -4.10 6.34
N CYS A 131 -4.49 -5.31 6.07
CA CYS A 131 -4.27 -5.77 4.71
C CYS A 131 -4.97 -7.11 4.46
N GLU A 132 -5.95 -7.09 3.56
CA GLU A 132 -6.72 -8.26 3.17
C GLU A 132 -6.11 -8.93 1.93
N PHE A 133 -6.21 -10.26 1.85
CA PHE A 133 -5.77 -11.06 0.71
C PHE A 133 -6.52 -12.37 0.62
N TYR A 134 -6.57 -12.96 -0.58
CA TYR A 134 -7.18 -14.26 -0.81
C TYR A 134 -6.15 -15.36 -0.99
N CYS A 135 -6.50 -16.56 -0.49
CA CYS A 135 -5.74 -17.80 -0.74
C CYS A 135 -6.57 -18.80 -1.53
N PHE A 136 -5.94 -19.36 -2.56
CA PHE A 136 -6.51 -20.35 -3.46
C PHE A 136 -5.69 -21.64 -3.46
N GLU A 137 -6.35 -22.75 -3.76
CA GLU A 137 -5.67 -24.02 -3.99
C GLU A 137 -4.93 -24.00 -5.32
N LYS A 138 -3.85 -24.77 -5.40
CA LYS A 138 -3.17 -25.11 -6.65
C LYS A 138 -3.68 -26.44 -7.19
N ASP A 139 -3.53 -26.66 -8.48
CA ASP A 139 -3.81 -27.94 -9.11
C ASP A 139 -2.60 -28.91 -9.02
N ASP A 140 -2.77 -30.13 -9.56
CA ASP A 140 -1.74 -31.18 -9.55
C ASP A 140 -0.47 -30.80 -10.35
N THR A 141 -0.54 -29.74 -11.15
CA THR A 141 0.61 -29.18 -11.90
C THR A 141 1.24 -27.96 -11.23
N ASP A 142 0.87 -27.69 -9.97
CA ASP A 142 1.31 -26.53 -9.18
C ASP A 142 0.82 -25.18 -9.73
N MET A 143 -0.21 -25.17 -10.57
CA MET A 143 -0.80 -23.95 -11.12
C MET A 143 -1.94 -23.42 -10.23
N PRO A 144 -2.04 -22.09 -10.04
CA PRO A 144 -3.12 -21.50 -9.28
C PRO A 144 -4.49 -21.80 -9.89
N THR A 145 -5.44 -22.17 -9.03
CA THR A 145 -6.85 -22.30 -9.39
C THR A 145 -7.66 -21.12 -8.83
N LYS A 146 -8.93 -21.00 -9.22
CA LYS A 146 -9.90 -20.10 -8.57
C LYS A 146 -10.70 -20.78 -7.45
N ARG A 147 -10.27 -21.94 -6.97
CA ARG A 147 -10.89 -22.65 -5.85
C ARG A 147 -10.36 -22.10 -4.54
N PRO A 148 -11.20 -21.46 -3.70
CA PRO A 148 -10.78 -20.93 -2.40
C PRO A 148 -10.18 -22.04 -1.54
N HIS A 149 -9.21 -21.68 -0.70
CA HIS A 149 -8.55 -22.61 0.22
C HIS A 149 -9.52 -23.19 1.26
N ASP A 150 -10.53 -22.43 1.66
CA ASP A 150 -11.62 -22.83 2.55
C ASP A 150 -12.91 -22.05 2.24
N TYR A 151 -13.95 -22.31 3.04
CA TYR A 151 -15.25 -21.66 2.96
C TYR A 151 -15.68 -21.09 4.31
N ALA A 152 -14.73 -20.71 5.14
CA ALA A 152 -14.99 -20.02 6.41
C ALA A 152 -15.50 -18.59 6.18
N GLY A 153 -16.06 -18.00 7.21
CA GLY A 153 -16.53 -16.63 7.27
C GLY A 153 -15.76 -15.78 8.26
N TYR A 154 -16.28 -14.58 8.52
CA TYR A 154 -15.64 -13.59 9.38
C TYR A 154 -15.40 -14.10 10.80
N CYS A 155 -14.14 -14.12 11.21
CA CYS A 155 -13.67 -14.57 12.52
C CYS A 155 -14.03 -16.02 12.87
N ASP A 156 -14.30 -16.87 11.87
CA ASP A 156 -14.45 -18.30 12.11
C ASP A 156 -13.14 -18.89 12.64
N ALA A 157 -13.27 -19.94 13.46
CA ALA A 157 -12.14 -20.64 14.04
C ALA A 157 -11.86 -21.96 13.31
N ALA A 158 -10.66 -22.51 13.50
CA ALA A 158 -10.34 -23.85 13.04
C ALA A 158 -11.32 -24.88 13.68
N PRO A 159 -11.71 -25.96 12.96
CA PRO A 159 -11.15 -26.41 11.68
C PRO A 159 -11.84 -25.84 10.43
N VAL A 160 -12.83 -24.97 10.56
CA VAL A 160 -13.52 -24.34 9.42
C VAL A 160 -12.59 -23.36 8.74
N ASP A 161 -11.96 -22.47 9.53
CA ASP A 161 -10.83 -21.66 9.12
C ASP A 161 -9.58 -22.54 8.93
N ARG A 162 -9.23 -22.81 7.67
CA ARG A 162 -8.04 -23.58 7.30
C ARG A 162 -6.82 -22.70 7.08
N GLY A 163 -6.99 -21.39 7.08
CA GLY A 163 -5.92 -20.38 6.89
C GLY A 163 -5.13 -20.05 8.17
N GLU A 164 -5.56 -20.49 9.36
CA GLU A 164 -4.95 -20.13 10.64
C GLU A 164 -3.43 -20.42 10.69
N ASN A 165 -3.00 -21.62 10.28
CA ASN A 165 -1.58 -21.96 10.27
C ASN A 165 -0.78 -21.15 9.25
N LEU A 166 -1.36 -20.85 8.09
CA LEU A 166 -0.72 -19.99 7.09
C LEU A 166 -0.48 -18.59 7.65
N ARG A 167 -1.51 -17.97 8.26
CA ARG A 167 -1.36 -16.64 8.87
C ARG A 167 -0.34 -16.64 10.00
N ARG A 168 -0.33 -17.69 10.84
CA ARG A 168 0.68 -17.88 11.87
C ARG A 168 2.10 -17.91 11.28
N ASP A 169 2.34 -18.69 10.24
CA ASP A 169 3.66 -18.79 9.60
C ASP A 169 4.07 -17.46 8.93
N ILE A 170 3.13 -16.72 8.36
CA ILE A 170 3.35 -15.37 7.83
C ILE A 170 3.77 -14.43 8.97
N CYS A 171 3.02 -14.38 10.08
CA CYS A 171 3.32 -13.50 11.22
C CYS A 171 4.70 -13.79 11.82
N LEU A 172 5.02 -15.06 12.07
CA LEU A 172 6.34 -15.45 12.60
C LEU A 172 7.50 -15.13 11.64
N THR A 173 7.25 -15.23 10.32
CA THR A 173 8.26 -14.85 9.31
C THR A 173 8.48 -13.34 9.30
N LEU A 174 7.42 -12.54 9.46
CA LEU A 174 7.51 -11.08 9.55
C LEU A 174 8.23 -10.61 10.81
N GLU A 175 7.98 -11.23 11.96
CA GLU A 175 8.68 -10.94 13.21
C GLU A 175 10.18 -11.15 13.08
N GLN A 176 10.62 -12.19 12.37
CA GLN A 176 12.05 -12.41 12.07
C GLN A 176 12.67 -11.32 11.19
N MET A 177 11.82 -10.50 10.54
CA MET A 177 12.25 -9.36 9.71
C MET A 177 12.04 -8.00 10.39
N ASP A 178 11.79 -7.96 11.70
CA ASP A 178 11.49 -6.75 12.48
C ASP A 178 10.23 -6.03 12.02
N ILE A 179 9.23 -6.81 11.56
CA ILE A 179 7.89 -6.35 11.19
C ILE A 179 6.90 -7.01 12.14
N PHE A 180 6.13 -6.21 12.88
CA PHE A 180 5.28 -6.71 13.94
C PHE A 180 3.80 -6.65 13.55
N PRO A 181 3.18 -7.81 13.23
CA PRO A 181 1.74 -7.91 13.11
C PRO A 181 1.07 -7.62 14.46
N GLU A 182 -0.12 -7.04 14.43
CA GLU A 182 -0.94 -6.79 15.61
C GLU A 182 -1.99 -7.88 15.80
N SER A 183 -2.68 -8.21 14.72
CA SER A 183 -3.70 -9.27 14.70
C SER A 183 -3.78 -9.98 13.35
N SER A 184 -4.42 -11.14 13.35
CA SER A 184 -4.77 -11.86 12.12
C SER A 184 -6.09 -12.59 12.26
N ARG A 185 -6.90 -12.64 11.21
CA ARG A 185 -8.21 -13.30 11.20
C ARG A 185 -8.62 -13.82 9.84
N HIS A 186 -9.59 -14.72 9.83
CA HIS A 186 -10.31 -15.04 8.61
C HIS A 186 -11.29 -13.90 8.31
N GLU A 187 -11.36 -13.47 7.06
CA GLU A 187 -12.27 -12.46 6.59
C GLU A 187 -13.59 -13.05 6.05
N THR A 188 -14.49 -12.19 5.58
CA THR A 188 -15.87 -12.55 5.21
C THR A 188 -15.92 -13.48 3.98
N GLY A 189 -14.99 -13.33 3.04
CA GLY A 189 -14.95 -14.13 1.80
C GLY A 189 -14.29 -15.50 2.01
N PRO A 190 -14.70 -16.54 1.26
CA PRO A 190 -14.09 -17.87 1.33
C PRO A 190 -12.60 -17.79 0.94
N GLY A 191 -11.72 -18.30 1.82
CA GLY A 191 -10.27 -18.22 1.65
C GLY A 191 -9.69 -16.81 1.82
N GLN A 192 -10.46 -15.84 2.34
CA GLN A 192 -10.02 -14.48 2.58
C GLN A 192 -9.41 -14.33 3.97
N ASN A 193 -8.27 -13.68 4.03
CA ASN A 193 -7.48 -13.47 5.24
C ASN A 193 -7.16 -12.00 5.42
N GLU A 194 -6.97 -11.55 6.66
CA GLU A 194 -6.52 -10.22 7.01
C GLU A 194 -5.42 -10.27 8.07
N ILE A 195 -4.43 -9.38 7.93
CA ILE A 195 -3.38 -9.17 8.92
C ILE A 195 -3.22 -7.67 9.15
N ASP A 196 -3.28 -7.28 10.42
CA ASP A 196 -3.14 -5.91 10.89
C ASP A 196 -1.71 -5.66 11.38
N PHE A 197 -1.23 -4.43 11.21
CA PHE A 197 0.11 -4.01 11.60
C PHE A 197 0.08 -2.81 12.55
N GLN A 198 0.94 -2.88 13.54
CA GLN A 198 1.20 -1.77 14.45
C GLN A 198 1.66 -0.51 13.72
N TYR A 199 1.43 0.64 14.33
CA TYR A 199 1.93 1.90 13.84
C TYR A 199 3.47 1.93 13.77
N SER A 200 3.99 2.44 12.68
CA SER A 200 5.41 2.72 12.48
C SER A 200 5.59 4.04 11.74
N ASN A 201 6.82 4.59 11.67
CA ASN A 201 7.03 5.77 10.85
C ASN A 201 6.60 5.48 9.39
N ALA A 202 6.09 6.49 8.71
CA ALA A 202 5.42 6.34 7.42
C ALA A 202 6.29 5.64 6.36
N LEU A 203 7.62 5.89 6.34
CA LEU A 203 8.51 5.21 5.40
C LEU A 203 8.65 3.72 5.72
N LYS A 204 8.84 3.38 7.01
CA LYS A 204 8.91 1.98 7.46
C LYS A 204 7.57 1.26 7.19
N ALA A 205 6.43 1.92 7.39
CA ALA A 205 5.10 1.35 7.10
C ALA A 205 4.95 0.98 5.63
N ALA A 206 5.39 1.84 4.70
CA ALA A 206 5.37 1.54 3.28
C ALA A 206 6.33 0.38 2.91
N ASP A 207 7.57 0.42 3.42
CA ASP A 207 8.55 -0.68 3.26
C ASP A 207 8.01 -2.01 3.83
N ASN A 208 7.33 -1.97 4.98
CA ASN A 208 6.70 -3.12 5.62
C ASN A 208 5.59 -3.71 4.75
N LEU A 209 4.70 -2.87 4.18
CA LEU A 209 3.61 -3.33 3.34
C LEU A 209 4.12 -4.00 2.05
N VAL A 210 5.16 -3.45 1.43
CA VAL A 210 5.83 -4.08 0.27
C VAL A 210 6.44 -5.43 0.66
N THR A 211 7.11 -5.48 1.82
CA THR A 211 7.72 -6.71 2.35
C THR A 211 6.64 -7.74 2.67
N PHE A 212 5.55 -7.33 3.33
CA PHE A 212 4.42 -8.18 3.67
C PHE A 212 3.85 -8.90 2.45
N LYS A 213 3.55 -8.17 1.37
CA LYS A 213 3.03 -8.79 0.13
C LYS A 213 3.97 -9.87 -0.42
N ASN A 214 5.28 -9.65 -0.34
CA ASN A 214 6.27 -10.64 -0.76
C ASN A 214 6.33 -11.85 0.19
N VAL A 215 6.25 -11.64 1.51
CA VAL A 215 6.22 -12.70 2.53
C VAL A 215 4.97 -13.56 2.36
N VAL A 216 3.78 -12.97 2.23
CA VAL A 216 2.51 -13.69 2.05
C VAL A 216 2.60 -14.63 0.87
N LYS A 217 3.02 -14.14 -0.31
CA LYS A 217 3.15 -14.97 -1.51
C LYS A 217 4.19 -16.09 -1.34
N SER A 218 5.34 -15.78 -0.72
CA SER A 218 6.41 -16.77 -0.51
C SER A 218 6.02 -17.84 0.51
N VAL A 219 5.31 -17.48 1.57
CA VAL A 219 4.87 -18.43 2.60
C VAL A 219 3.69 -19.25 2.09
N ALA A 220 2.74 -18.64 1.39
CA ALA A 220 1.62 -19.36 0.77
C ALA A 220 2.12 -20.43 -0.23
N ASP A 221 3.06 -20.04 -1.11
CA ASP A 221 3.67 -20.96 -2.08
C ASP A 221 4.33 -22.16 -1.40
N ARG A 222 5.08 -21.96 -0.31
CA ARG A 222 5.70 -23.03 0.49
C ARG A 222 4.68 -23.94 1.19
N ASN A 223 3.49 -23.42 1.46
CA ASN A 223 2.36 -24.19 2.01
C ASN A 223 1.46 -24.81 0.93
N GLY A 224 1.87 -24.83 -0.35
CA GLY A 224 1.10 -25.39 -1.45
C GLY A 224 -0.14 -24.58 -1.83
N LEU A 225 -0.18 -23.30 -1.44
CA LEU A 225 -1.27 -22.38 -1.71
C LEU A 225 -0.83 -21.24 -2.63
N TYR A 226 -1.81 -20.61 -3.23
CA TYR A 226 -1.62 -19.40 -4.01
C TYR A 226 -2.29 -18.21 -3.32
N ALA A 227 -1.52 -17.17 -3.00
CA ALA A 227 -2.05 -15.92 -2.44
C ALA A 227 -2.09 -14.81 -3.49
N THR A 228 -3.21 -14.08 -3.54
CA THR A 228 -3.38 -12.92 -4.41
C THR A 228 -3.90 -11.71 -3.64
N PHE A 229 -3.41 -10.54 -4.05
CA PHE A 229 -3.88 -9.22 -3.61
C PHE A 229 -4.82 -8.57 -4.64
N MET A 230 -5.34 -9.34 -5.58
CA MET A 230 -6.36 -8.86 -6.53
C MET A 230 -7.55 -8.29 -5.75
N PRO A 231 -8.01 -7.06 -6.05
CA PRO A 231 -9.03 -6.38 -5.23
C PRO A 231 -10.36 -7.11 -5.15
N LYS A 232 -10.77 -7.80 -6.21
CA LYS A 232 -11.99 -8.61 -6.23
C LYS A 232 -11.81 -9.86 -7.10
N PRO A 233 -11.16 -10.91 -6.57
CA PRO A 233 -10.86 -12.12 -7.32
C PRO A 233 -12.07 -13.02 -7.54
N ILE A 234 -13.10 -12.92 -6.68
CA ILE A 234 -14.37 -13.65 -6.77
C ILE A 234 -15.49 -12.62 -6.96
N VAL A 235 -16.17 -12.68 -8.10
CA VAL A 235 -17.13 -11.65 -8.54
C VAL A 235 -18.26 -11.43 -7.55
N ASP A 236 -18.87 -12.51 -7.06
CA ASP A 236 -20.05 -12.46 -6.19
C ASP A 236 -19.70 -12.47 -4.69
N ASN A 237 -18.44 -12.18 -4.33
CA ASN A 237 -17.99 -12.21 -2.95
C ASN A 237 -17.36 -10.88 -2.50
N CYS A 238 -16.82 -10.82 -1.28
CA CYS A 238 -16.14 -9.64 -0.77
C CYS A 238 -14.89 -9.32 -1.60
N GLY A 239 -14.56 -8.04 -1.73
CA GLY A 239 -13.26 -7.62 -2.23
C GLY A 239 -12.24 -7.51 -1.10
N SER A 240 -10.94 -7.50 -1.46
CA SER A 240 -9.84 -7.25 -0.54
C SER A 240 -9.47 -5.77 -0.50
N GLY A 241 -9.59 -5.16 0.67
CA GLY A 241 -9.23 -3.78 0.95
C GLY A 241 -7.82 -3.64 1.53
N LEU A 242 -7.37 -2.41 1.56
CA LEU A 242 -6.25 -1.94 2.35
C LEU A 242 -6.73 -0.79 3.22
N HIS A 243 -6.78 -0.97 4.52
CA HIS A 243 -7.06 0.12 5.43
C HIS A 243 -5.75 0.82 5.81
N ILE A 244 -5.69 2.13 5.63
CA ILE A 244 -4.52 2.93 5.99
C ILE A 244 -4.88 3.76 7.21
N MET A 245 -4.25 3.45 8.32
CA MET A 245 -4.44 4.11 9.61
C MET A 245 -3.37 5.19 9.77
N LEU A 246 -3.78 6.44 9.97
CA LEU A 246 -2.88 7.57 10.15
C LEU A 246 -2.99 8.10 11.59
N MET A 247 -1.88 8.10 12.30
CA MET A 247 -1.67 8.82 13.54
C MET A 247 -0.73 9.99 13.29
N CYS A 248 -0.98 11.16 13.91
CA CYS A 248 -0.19 12.34 13.69
C CYS A 248 0.23 12.96 15.01
N MET A 249 1.54 13.13 15.22
CA MET A 249 2.10 13.77 16.40
C MET A 249 2.48 15.22 16.08
N LYS A 250 2.15 16.13 16.97
CA LYS A 250 2.65 17.51 17.02
C LYS A 250 3.43 17.72 18.33
N GLY A 251 4.75 17.70 18.23
CA GLY A 251 5.58 17.54 19.42
C GLY A 251 5.33 16.18 20.08
N THR A 252 4.84 16.19 21.32
CA THR A 252 4.48 14.98 22.09
C THR A 252 2.98 14.65 22.06
N GLU A 253 2.16 15.52 21.48
CA GLU A 253 0.70 15.36 21.48
C GLU A 253 0.21 14.64 20.21
N ASN A 254 -0.68 13.69 20.37
CA ASN A 254 -1.40 13.07 19.25
C ASN A 254 -2.55 13.97 18.82
N VAL A 255 -2.48 14.48 17.58
CA VAL A 255 -3.48 15.40 16.99
C VAL A 255 -4.88 14.78 16.95
N PHE A 256 -4.96 13.46 16.74
CA PHE A 256 -6.23 12.74 16.65
C PHE A 256 -6.76 12.22 18.00
N LYS A 257 -6.04 12.46 19.10
CA LYS A 257 -6.55 12.13 20.43
C LYS A 257 -7.78 12.99 20.74
N PRO A 258 -8.92 12.40 21.11
CA PRO A 258 -10.13 13.17 21.44
C PRO A 258 -9.91 14.15 22.58
N GLN A 259 -10.52 15.31 22.45
CA GLN A 259 -10.57 16.34 23.49
C GLN A 259 -11.99 16.42 24.07
N LEU A 260 -12.18 17.20 25.16
CA LEU A 260 -13.52 17.52 25.64
C LEU A 260 -14.34 18.18 24.50
N GLY A 261 -15.30 17.43 23.97
CA GLY A 261 -16.17 17.91 22.88
C GLY A 261 -15.89 17.27 21.51
N GLY A 262 -14.93 16.35 21.37
CA GLY A 262 -14.66 15.62 20.13
C GLY A 262 -13.24 15.80 19.59
N LEU A 263 -13.09 15.88 18.27
CA LEU A 263 -11.80 16.06 17.61
C LEU A 263 -11.26 17.49 17.80
N SER A 264 -9.94 17.65 17.80
CA SER A 264 -9.30 18.95 17.73
C SER A 264 -9.56 19.63 16.38
N LYS A 265 -9.49 20.97 16.31
CA LYS A 265 -9.61 21.69 15.04
C LYS A 265 -8.56 21.30 13.99
N GLU A 266 -7.37 20.91 14.44
CA GLU A 266 -6.33 20.40 13.54
C GLU A 266 -6.70 19.03 12.98
N ALA A 267 -7.21 18.13 13.81
CA ALA A 267 -7.72 16.81 13.36
C ALA A 267 -8.87 16.98 12.37
N GLU A 268 -9.85 17.83 12.67
CA GLU A 268 -10.95 18.13 11.75
C GLU A 268 -10.45 18.61 10.38
N ARG A 269 -9.47 19.51 10.35
CA ARG A 269 -8.88 20.03 9.11
C ARG A 269 -8.10 18.98 8.33
N MET A 270 -7.37 18.09 9.00
CA MET A 270 -6.67 16.98 8.35
C MET A 270 -7.66 16.03 7.69
N ILE A 271 -8.75 15.67 8.36
CA ILE A 271 -9.83 14.85 7.81
C ILE A 271 -10.46 15.55 6.60
N ALA A 272 -10.80 16.84 6.72
CA ALA A 272 -11.37 17.63 5.64
C ALA A 272 -10.44 17.68 4.41
N GLY A 273 -9.14 17.82 4.61
CA GLY A 273 -8.15 17.79 3.54
C GLY A 273 -8.11 16.46 2.78
N ILE A 274 -8.23 15.33 3.50
CA ILE A 274 -8.36 14.01 2.84
C ILE A 274 -9.67 13.95 2.05
N LEU A 275 -10.81 14.26 2.67
CA LEU A 275 -12.11 14.17 2.01
C LEU A 275 -12.19 15.03 0.74
N LYS A 276 -11.57 16.21 0.76
CA LYS A 276 -11.50 17.11 -0.40
C LYS A 276 -10.75 16.52 -1.58
N ASN A 277 -9.66 15.80 -1.32
CA ASN A 277 -8.73 15.35 -2.36
C ASN A 277 -8.83 13.85 -2.67
N VAL A 278 -9.58 13.06 -1.89
CA VAL A 278 -9.59 11.60 -2.04
C VAL A 278 -10.13 11.12 -3.38
N GLY A 279 -11.09 11.83 -3.95
CA GLY A 279 -11.60 11.54 -5.29
C GLY A 279 -10.52 11.61 -6.36
N ASP A 280 -9.65 12.61 -6.26
CA ASP A 280 -8.52 12.80 -7.16
C ASP A 280 -7.39 11.78 -6.89
N MET A 281 -7.15 11.47 -5.61
CA MET A 281 -6.17 10.46 -5.20
C MET A 281 -6.59 9.03 -5.54
N THR A 282 -7.87 8.78 -5.88
CA THR A 282 -8.38 7.42 -6.11
C THR A 282 -7.58 6.65 -7.16
N LEU A 283 -7.06 7.33 -8.20
CA LEU A 283 -6.18 6.70 -9.18
C LEU A 283 -4.94 6.04 -8.57
N PHE A 284 -4.37 6.67 -7.53
CA PHE A 284 -3.17 6.18 -6.83
C PHE A 284 -3.49 5.23 -5.66
N LEU A 285 -4.75 5.20 -5.22
CA LEU A 285 -5.23 4.31 -4.16
C LEU A 285 -5.82 3.01 -4.70
N ASN A 286 -6.27 3.01 -5.97
CA ASN A 286 -7.04 1.95 -6.62
C ASN A 286 -6.66 1.88 -8.11
N THR A 287 -5.55 1.21 -8.44
CA THR A 287 -4.85 1.35 -9.72
C THR A 287 -5.31 0.39 -10.81
N THR A 288 -6.30 -0.46 -10.58
CA THR A 288 -6.73 -1.46 -11.56
C THR A 288 -8.21 -1.33 -11.92
N THR A 289 -8.60 -1.84 -13.09
CA THR A 289 -10.02 -1.92 -13.46
C THR A 289 -10.84 -2.73 -12.46
N ASN A 290 -10.23 -3.72 -11.84
CA ASN A 290 -10.84 -4.60 -10.85
C ASN A 290 -11.08 -3.91 -9.49
N SER A 291 -10.29 -2.90 -9.13
CA SER A 291 -10.40 -2.12 -7.89
C SER A 291 -11.81 -1.54 -7.70
N TYR A 292 -12.39 -1.00 -8.76
CA TYR A 292 -13.67 -0.30 -8.75
C TYR A 292 -14.88 -1.23 -8.56
N LYS A 293 -14.71 -2.53 -8.78
CA LYS A 293 -15.74 -3.55 -8.49
C LYS A 293 -15.96 -3.77 -6.98
N ARG A 294 -15.07 -3.25 -6.13
CA ARG A 294 -15.23 -3.28 -4.68
C ARG A 294 -16.22 -2.23 -4.19
N PHE A 295 -16.22 -1.04 -4.79
CA PHE A 295 -16.97 0.10 -4.26
C PHE A 295 -18.48 -0.12 -4.20
N GLY A 296 -19.06 0.15 -3.02
CA GLY A 296 -20.48 -0.08 -2.77
C GLY A 296 -20.87 -1.53 -2.50
N SER A 297 -19.90 -2.46 -2.47
CA SER A 297 -20.11 -3.86 -2.11
C SER A 297 -19.83 -4.05 -0.62
N LEU A 298 -20.81 -4.52 0.16
CA LEU A 298 -20.72 -4.71 1.61
C LEU A 298 -20.21 -3.45 2.34
N LEU A 299 -19.06 -3.54 3.01
CA LEU A 299 -18.47 -2.43 3.77
C LEU A 299 -17.45 -1.60 2.97
N ALA A 300 -17.26 -1.88 1.67
CA ALA A 300 -16.36 -1.08 0.83
C ALA A 300 -17.03 0.26 0.48
N PRO A 301 -16.41 1.41 0.83
CA PRO A 301 -17.04 2.71 0.68
C PRO A 301 -17.23 3.10 -0.78
N LYS A 302 -18.36 3.73 -1.08
CA LYS A 302 -18.68 4.33 -2.39
C LYS A 302 -18.71 5.86 -2.31
N TYR A 303 -19.14 6.40 -1.19
CA TYR A 303 -19.37 7.82 -0.99
C TYR A 303 -18.20 8.47 -0.26
N ILE A 304 -17.89 9.72 -0.62
CA ILE A 304 -16.90 10.55 0.09
C ILE A 304 -17.57 11.07 1.36
N SER A 305 -17.35 10.35 2.45
CA SER A 305 -18.01 10.61 3.73
C SER A 305 -17.13 10.13 4.89
N TRP A 306 -17.47 10.55 6.11
CA TRP A 306 -16.74 10.15 7.30
C TRP A 306 -17.68 9.93 8.49
N SER A 307 -17.20 9.21 9.49
CA SER A 307 -17.91 8.95 10.74
C SER A 307 -16.95 8.61 11.87
N HIS A 308 -17.44 8.68 13.10
CA HIS A 308 -16.72 8.18 14.27
C HIS A 308 -16.77 6.65 14.39
N GLU A 309 -17.93 6.03 14.13
CA GLU A 309 -18.20 4.64 14.48
C GLU A 309 -18.55 3.76 13.26
N ASN A 310 -19.07 4.35 12.17
CA ASN A 310 -19.61 3.58 11.06
C ASN A 310 -18.50 3.02 10.14
N TYR A 311 -18.37 1.72 10.08
CA TYR A 311 -17.37 1.00 9.28
C TYR A 311 -17.63 1.04 7.77
N ALA A 312 -18.83 1.44 7.32
CA ALA A 312 -19.14 1.58 5.88
C ALA A 312 -18.71 2.93 5.29
N GLN A 313 -18.20 3.86 6.13
CA GLN A 313 -17.76 5.16 5.67
C GLN A 313 -16.34 5.11 5.11
N LEU A 314 -16.04 6.02 4.17
CA LEU A 314 -14.73 6.13 3.54
C LEU A 314 -13.63 6.44 4.56
N LEU A 315 -13.90 7.34 5.49
CA LEU A 315 -12.98 7.70 6.54
C LEU A 315 -13.63 7.52 7.91
N ARG A 316 -12.96 6.76 8.76
CA ARG A 316 -13.38 6.56 10.14
C ARG A 316 -12.43 7.31 11.07
N ALA A 317 -12.98 8.07 12.02
CA ALA A 317 -12.24 8.81 13.02
C ALA A 317 -12.76 8.42 14.44
N PRO A 318 -12.29 7.29 15.00
CA PRO A 318 -12.77 6.82 16.30
C PRO A 318 -12.49 7.84 17.41
N LEU A 319 -13.40 7.92 18.37
CA LEU A 319 -13.24 8.73 19.59
C LEU A 319 -12.72 7.86 20.77
N ALA A 320 -11.80 6.95 20.48
CA ALA A 320 -11.16 6.16 21.52
C ALA A 320 -10.16 7.04 22.31
N ASP A 321 -10.25 7.01 23.65
CA ASP A 321 -9.28 7.72 24.51
C ASP A 321 -8.03 6.87 24.72
N THR A 322 -7.28 6.71 23.63
CA THR A 322 -5.99 6.02 23.61
C THR A 322 -4.92 6.93 23.01
N ASP A 323 -3.68 6.74 23.42
CA ASP A 323 -2.55 7.51 22.86
C ASP A 323 -2.26 7.14 21.41
N GLU A 324 -2.73 5.98 20.95
CA GLU A 324 -2.57 5.47 19.58
C GLU A 324 -3.78 5.73 18.69
N ASN A 325 -4.66 6.68 19.07
CA ASN A 325 -5.82 7.02 18.25
C ASN A 325 -5.39 7.64 16.91
N GLY A 326 -6.08 7.25 15.85
CA GLY A 326 -5.81 7.72 14.49
C GLY A 326 -7.07 7.73 13.64
N ILE A 327 -6.93 8.16 12.40
CA ILE A 327 -7.98 8.08 11.38
C ILE A 327 -7.70 6.93 10.43
N ILE A 328 -8.76 6.32 9.88
CA ILE A 328 -8.68 5.12 9.06
C ILE A 328 -9.31 5.40 7.71
N LEU A 329 -8.49 5.42 6.66
CA LEU A 329 -8.97 5.43 5.27
C LEU A 329 -9.29 4.00 4.84
N ARG A 330 -10.47 3.78 4.25
CA ARG A 330 -10.99 2.45 3.92
C ARG A 330 -11.19 2.19 2.43
N SER A 331 -10.96 3.19 1.58
CA SER A 331 -11.18 3.06 0.13
C SER A 331 -10.03 2.39 -0.62
N ALA A 332 -8.80 2.47 -0.12
CA ALA A 332 -7.63 1.92 -0.80
C ALA A 332 -7.69 0.40 -0.94
N ASP A 333 -6.94 -0.13 -1.88
CA ASP A 333 -6.67 -1.57 -1.99
C ASP A 333 -5.17 -1.86 -2.23
N ASN A 334 -4.83 -3.12 -2.22
CA ASN A 334 -3.44 -3.58 -2.28
C ASN A 334 -2.74 -3.39 -3.62
N THR A 335 -3.44 -2.85 -4.64
CA THR A 335 -2.83 -2.51 -5.93
C THR A 335 -2.07 -1.19 -5.88
N CYS A 336 -2.35 -0.35 -4.89
CA CYS A 336 -1.67 0.94 -4.74
C CYS A 336 -0.16 0.78 -4.55
N ASN A 337 0.58 1.78 -5.04
CA ASN A 337 1.94 1.98 -4.60
C ASN A 337 1.90 2.63 -3.21
N PRO A 338 2.32 1.94 -2.13
CA PRO A 338 2.17 2.45 -0.77
C PRO A 338 2.93 3.75 -0.53
N TYR A 339 4.01 3.97 -1.23
CA TYR A 339 4.79 5.20 -1.10
C TYR A 339 4.03 6.42 -1.63
N PHE A 340 3.40 6.30 -2.80
CA PHE A 340 2.56 7.38 -3.35
C PHE A 340 1.27 7.54 -2.53
N ALA A 341 0.60 6.45 -2.19
CA ALA A 341 -0.63 6.48 -1.40
C ALA A 341 -0.45 7.19 -0.05
N MET A 342 0.56 6.77 0.73
CA MET A 342 0.83 7.35 2.04
C MET A 342 1.35 8.78 1.94
N GLY A 343 2.18 9.09 0.95
CA GLY A 343 2.69 10.44 0.72
C GLY A 343 1.58 11.44 0.35
N LEU A 344 0.67 11.06 -0.55
CA LEU A 344 -0.48 11.88 -0.92
C LEU A 344 -1.42 12.12 0.26
N LEU A 345 -1.66 11.12 1.10
CA LEU A 345 -2.45 11.27 2.32
C LEU A 345 -1.81 12.24 3.31
N ILE A 346 -0.49 12.18 3.49
CA ILE A 346 0.25 13.12 4.33
C ILE A 346 0.10 14.56 3.78
N TYR A 347 0.27 14.76 2.48
CA TYR A 347 0.07 16.08 1.86
C TYR A 347 -1.37 16.57 2.04
N ALA A 348 -2.37 15.73 1.79
CA ALA A 348 -3.78 16.10 1.95
C ALA A 348 -4.11 16.53 3.39
N CYS A 349 -3.58 15.81 4.41
CA CYS A 349 -3.72 16.19 5.81
C CYS A 349 -3.13 17.58 6.08
N ILE A 350 -1.90 17.82 5.63
CA ILE A 350 -1.21 19.09 5.90
C ILE A 350 -1.85 20.25 5.15
N ASP A 351 -2.25 20.04 3.89
CA ASP A 351 -2.96 21.05 3.09
C ASP A 351 -4.31 21.44 3.72
N GLY A 352 -5.02 20.45 4.28
CA GLY A 352 -6.25 20.72 5.03
C GLY A 352 -6.03 21.67 6.21
N VAL A 353 -4.93 21.50 6.95
CA VAL A 353 -4.58 22.41 8.04
C VAL A 353 -4.17 23.80 7.53
N ILE A 354 -3.33 23.87 6.49
CA ILE A 354 -2.83 25.14 5.93
C ILE A 354 -3.99 25.96 5.34
N ASN A 355 -4.86 25.32 4.57
CA ASN A 355 -5.99 25.97 3.91
C ASN A 355 -7.18 26.18 4.85
N LYS A 356 -7.10 25.68 6.09
CA LYS A 356 -8.16 25.74 7.10
C LYS A 356 -9.48 25.14 6.59
N GLU A 357 -9.38 23.97 5.92
CA GLU A 357 -10.54 23.29 5.37
C GLU A 357 -11.56 22.99 6.47
N GLU A 358 -12.84 23.11 6.12
CA GLU A 358 -13.94 22.84 7.04
C GLU A 358 -14.42 21.41 6.90
N LEU A 359 -14.52 20.70 8.03
CA LEU A 359 -14.98 19.33 8.06
C LEU A 359 -16.51 19.28 7.89
N PRO A 360 -17.05 18.57 6.89
CA PRO A 360 -18.49 18.37 6.77
C PRO A 360 -19.02 17.54 7.95
N LYS A 361 -20.33 17.58 8.17
CA LYS A 361 -20.97 16.79 9.23
C LYS A 361 -20.71 15.30 9.03
N PRO A 362 -20.50 14.53 10.12
CA PRO A 362 -20.33 13.09 10.04
C PRO A 362 -21.61 12.42 9.52
N PHE A 363 -21.44 11.36 8.73
CA PHE A 363 -22.53 10.56 8.21
C PHE A 363 -22.68 9.28 9.04
N ASN A 364 -23.59 9.32 10.00
CA ASN A 364 -23.76 8.24 10.98
C ASN A 364 -24.87 7.23 10.61
N PHE A 365 -25.49 7.35 9.44
CA PHE A 365 -26.55 6.45 8.99
C PHE A 365 -25.96 5.20 8.33
N ASN A 366 -26.71 4.08 8.44
CA ASN A 366 -26.41 2.90 7.65
C ASN A 366 -26.69 3.19 6.17
N ILE A 367 -25.67 3.10 5.33
CA ILE A 367 -25.78 3.37 3.88
C ILE A 367 -26.83 2.47 3.22
N GLY A 368 -26.95 1.21 3.65
CA GLY A 368 -27.92 0.25 3.12
C GLY A 368 -29.40 0.57 3.46
N SER A 369 -29.64 1.44 4.44
CA SER A 369 -30.97 1.87 4.87
C SER A 369 -31.19 3.39 4.83
N ALA A 370 -30.22 4.14 4.29
CA ALA A 370 -30.34 5.59 4.14
C ALA A 370 -31.29 5.95 2.99
N ASP A 371 -32.03 7.05 3.16
CA ASP A 371 -32.91 7.56 2.11
C ASP A 371 -32.07 8.01 0.88
N GLU A 372 -32.56 7.73 -0.32
CA GLU A 372 -31.92 8.16 -1.57
C GLU A 372 -31.66 9.68 -1.60
N SER A 373 -32.52 10.48 -0.98
CA SER A 373 -32.35 11.93 -0.87
C SER A 373 -31.17 12.35 0.00
N GLU A 374 -30.78 11.54 0.99
CA GLU A 374 -29.59 11.78 1.80
C GLU A 374 -28.32 11.32 1.05
N LEU A 375 -28.38 10.18 0.38
CA LEU A 375 -27.28 9.67 -0.43
C LEU A 375 -26.95 10.57 -1.63
N ALA A 376 -27.98 11.17 -2.25
CA ALA A 376 -27.81 12.09 -3.37
C ALA A 376 -27.04 13.39 -3.01
N LYS A 377 -26.91 13.71 -1.72
CA LYS A 377 -26.12 14.85 -1.24
C LYS A 377 -24.63 14.55 -1.14
N LEU A 378 -24.25 13.27 -1.18
CA LEU A 378 -22.88 12.84 -1.03
C LEU A 378 -22.20 12.70 -2.40
N GLU A 379 -21.01 13.23 -2.51
CA GLU A 379 -20.14 12.96 -3.65
C GLU A 379 -19.68 11.47 -3.62
N THR A 380 -19.58 10.87 -4.81
CA THR A 380 -19.08 9.49 -4.94
C THR A 380 -17.59 9.48 -5.30
N LEU A 381 -16.90 8.44 -4.86
CA LEU A 381 -15.62 8.08 -5.45
C LEU A 381 -15.81 7.80 -6.95
N PRO A 382 -14.77 7.95 -7.79
CA PRO A 382 -14.79 7.45 -9.17
C PRO A 382 -15.26 5.99 -9.20
N GLN A 383 -16.15 5.64 -10.12
CA GLN A 383 -16.73 4.30 -10.21
C GLN A 383 -16.03 3.42 -11.26
N SER A 384 -15.01 3.95 -11.91
CA SER A 384 -14.19 3.25 -12.90
C SER A 384 -12.79 3.84 -12.94
N LEU A 385 -11.83 3.04 -13.43
CA LEU A 385 -10.47 3.53 -13.68
C LEU A 385 -10.47 4.74 -14.64
N LYS A 386 -11.37 4.73 -15.64
CA LYS A 386 -11.53 5.83 -16.59
C LYS A 386 -11.95 7.14 -15.90
N GLU A 387 -12.89 7.07 -14.96
CA GLU A 387 -13.31 8.25 -14.18
C GLU A 387 -12.18 8.74 -13.27
N ALA A 388 -11.44 7.81 -12.63
CA ALA A 388 -10.33 8.17 -11.77
C ALA A 388 -9.19 8.84 -12.55
N VAL A 389 -8.85 8.34 -13.73
CA VAL A 389 -7.88 8.98 -14.64
C VAL A 389 -8.36 10.37 -15.03
N GLY A 390 -9.65 10.51 -15.41
CA GLY A 390 -10.22 11.80 -15.81
C GLY A 390 -10.27 12.84 -14.67
N ARG A 391 -10.36 12.42 -13.42
CA ARG A 391 -10.22 13.31 -12.25
C ARG A 391 -8.75 13.67 -12.01
N ALA A 392 -7.87 12.69 -12.03
CA ALA A 392 -6.44 12.88 -11.78
C ALA A 392 -5.82 13.88 -12.79
N GLU A 393 -6.21 13.83 -14.06
CA GLU A 393 -5.72 14.75 -15.10
C GLU A 393 -6.08 16.22 -14.83
N LYS A 394 -7.13 16.49 -14.09
CA LYS A 394 -7.63 17.84 -13.80
C LYS A 394 -7.30 18.31 -12.38
N SER A 395 -6.64 17.47 -11.61
CA SER A 395 -6.38 17.71 -10.21
C SER A 395 -5.23 18.67 -10.02
N GLU A 396 -5.50 19.87 -9.55
CA GLU A 396 -4.47 20.82 -9.11
C GLU A 396 -3.66 20.24 -7.95
N PHE A 397 -4.31 19.51 -7.03
CA PHE A 397 -3.63 18.87 -5.90
C PHE A 397 -2.56 17.87 -6.36
N LEU A 398 -2.88 17.00 -7.33
CA LEU A 398 -1.91 16.03 -7.84
C LEU A 398 -0.80 16.71 -8.63
N ALA A 399 -1.12 17.71 -9.45
CA ALA A 399 -0.15 18.49 -10.20
C ALA A 399 0.84 19.24 -9.30
N ASP A 400 0.38 19.75 -8.14
CA ASP A 400 1.23 20.45 -7.17
C ASP A 400 2.11 19.49 -6.35
N ARG A 401 1.73 18.22 -6.19
CA ARG A 401 2.38 17.29 -5.26
C ARG A 401 3.21 16.23 -5.93
N LEU A 402 2.81 15.76 -7.11
CA LEU A 402 3.53 14.74 -7.85
C LEU A 402 4.47 15.37 -8.89
N PRO A 403 5.64 14.74 -9.16
CA PRO A 403 6.47 15.16 -10.27
C PRO A 403 5.70 15.05 -11.59
N GLU A 404 5.67 16.15 -12.37
CA GLU A 404 4.88 16.28 -13.61
C GLU A 404 5.10 15.10 -14.56
N HIS A 405 6.34 14.78 -14.86
CA HIS A 405 6.68 13.70 -15.79
C HIS A 405 6.22 12.32 -15.31
N MET A 406 6.27 12.05 -14.00
CA MET A 406 5.77 10.81 -13.42
C MET A 406 4.25 10.73 -13.51
N LEU A 407 3.55 11.81 -13.18
CA LEU A 407 2.08 11.88 -13.27
C LEU A 407 1.60 11.68 -14.71
N GLU A 408 2.19 12.36 -15.67
CA GLU A 408 1.87 12.22 -17.10
C GLU A 408 2.05 10.78 -17.58
N ARG A 409 3.18 10.15 -17.23
CA ARG A 409 3.45 8.76 -17.62
C ARG A 409 2.51 7.77 -16.96
N PHE A 410 2.21 7.96 -15.68
CA PHE A 410 1.25 7.12 -14.97
C PHE A 410 -0.09 7.17 -15.68
N ILE A 411 -0.61 8.37 -15.93
CA ILE A 411 -1.88 8.59 -16.63
C ILE A 411 -1.86 8.02 -18.05
N ALA A 412 -0.77 8.16 -18.80
CA ALA A 412 -0.66 7.63 -20.16
C ALA A 412 -0.79 6.10 -20.18
N ILE A 413 -0.09 5.39 -19.28
CA ILE A 413 -0.15 3.93 -19.17
C ILE A 413 -1.54 3.47 -18.78
N GLU A 414 -2.18 4.15 -17.82
CA GLU A 414 -3.54 3.80 -17.40
C GLU A 414 -4.57 4.05 -18.52
N LYS A 415 -4.38 5.04 -19.36
CA LYS A 415 -5.21 5.25 -20.57
C LYS A 415 -5.06 4.12 -21.57
N GLU A 416 -3.84 3.64 -21.80
CA GLU A 416 -3.60 2.47 -22.66
C GLU A 416 -4.30 1.23 -22.09
N LEU A 417 -4.19 0.99 -20.78
CA LEU A 417 -4.87 -0.09 -20.08
C LEU A 417 -6.40 -0.01 -20.23
N ILE A 418 -6.98 1.19 -20.10
CA ILE A 418 -8.41 1.40 -20.29
C ILE A 418 -8.84 1.01 -21.71
N ILE A 419 -8.07 1.41 -22.73
CA ILE A 419 -8.35 1.06 -24.13
C ILE A 419 -8.31 -0.46 -24.34
N GLU A 420 -7.29 -1.14 -23.78
CA GLU A 420 -7.19 -2.60 -23.84
C GLU A 420 -8.39 -3.26 -23.16
N TYR A 421 -8.74 -2.79 -21.96
CA TYR A 421 -9.87 -3.28 -21.21
C TYR A 421 -11.19 -3.06 -21.96
N GLU A 422 -11.45 -1.87 -22.52
CA GLU A 422 -12.66 -1.59 -23.26
C GLU A 422 -12.82 -2.47 -24.52
N ARG A 423 -11.72 -2.86 -25.16
CA ARG A 423 -11.70 -3.77 -26.34
C ARG A 423 -11.81 -5.24 -25.98
N ALA A 424 -11.53 -5.64 -24.76
CA ALA A 424 -11.59 -7.04 -24.34
C ALA A 424 -13.03 -7.58 -24.47
N ALA A 425 -13.20 -8.73 -25.13
CA ALA A 425 -14.51 -9.36 -25.30
C ALA A 425 -15.07 -9.90 -23.97
N ASP A 426 -14.18 -10.43 -23.13
CA ASP A 426 -14.48 -10.92 -21.79
C ASP A 426 -13.66 -10.12 -20.77
N LYS A 427 -14.34 -9.28 -20.00
CA LYS A 427 -13.73 -8.40 -19.00
C LYS A 427 -13.18 -9.17 -17.79
N GLU A 428 -13.86 -10.26 -17.40
CA GLU A 428 -13.41 -11.08 -16.28
C GLU A 428 -12.16 -11.88 -16.65
N GLN A 429 -12.14 -12.45 -17.86
CA GLN A 429 -10.96 -13.14 -18.37
C GLN A 429 -9.77 -12.19 -18.50
N PHE A 430 -9.98 -10.96 -18.99
CA PHE A 430 -8.95 -9.92 -19.07
C PHE A 430 -8.35 -9.63 -17.70
N GLU A 431 -9.20 -9.34 -16.70
CA GLU A 431 -8.76 -9.03 -15.34
C GLU A 431 -8.05 -10.23 -14.68
N THR A 432 -8.56 -11.42 -14.89
CA THR A 432 -7.93 -12.66 -14.38
C THR A 432 -6.52 -12.83 -14.96
N ALA A 433 -6.37 -12.71 -16.25
CA ALA A 433 -5.07 -12.86 -16.91
C ALA A 433 -4.07 -11.77 -16.48
N ARG A 434 -4.55 -10.56 -16.25
CA ARG A 434 -3.69 -9.40 -15.93
C ARG A 434 -3.39 -9.24 -14.46
N TYR A 435 -4.33 -9.58 -13.57
CA TYR A 435 -4.21 -9.27 -12.15
C TYR A 435 -4.10 -10.50 -11.26
N PHE A 436 -4.87 -11.55 -11.51
CA PHE A 436 -4.92 -12.71 -10.62
C PHE A 436 -3.55 -13.34 -10.39
N TYR A 437 -2.75 -13.49 -11.44
CA TYR A 437 -1.43 -14.13 -11.38
C TYR A 437 -0.29 -13.17 -11.00
N HIS A 438 -0.52 -11.87 -10.97
CA HIS A 438 0.55 -10.89 -10.80
C HIS A 438 0.46 -10.11 -9.47
N LEU A 439 -0.75 -9.94 -8.93
CA LEU A 439 -1.00 -9.19 -7.69
C LEU A 439 -0.94 -10.04 -6.43
#